data_55aaa037270385f3e97b82eb4f152134
#
_entry.id   55aaa037270385f3e97b82eb4f152134
#
_cell.length_a   1.000
_cell.length_b   1.000
_cell.length_c   1.000
_cell.angle_alpha   90.00
_cell.angle_beta   90.00
_cell.angle_gamma   90.00
#
_symmetry.space_group_name_H-M   'P 1'
#
loop_
_entity.id
_entity.type
_entity.pdbx_description
1 polymer ?
#
loop_
_entity_poly.entity_id
_entity_poly.type
_entity_poly.pdbx_seq_one_letter_code
_entity_poly.pdbx_strand_id
1 'polypeptide(L)'
;MNKKVIVCDIDIVRKKGISYFQDNYFWPVSEHEYKDFVNFSTETYNSLLLDCKDNKVFDIMLQEYQFVDTIQKILHYNYVKNYSHEHEFTMLYGDQTKSLFFPDWEKFSSVFFKTTTRYTEFILFIKRILKNIIFNKFKFFLKKVLKPASELNFALCIGSMSDLKKTYIYDNEIYCDHKYWNHIINSKIKVDNELDLNKYSFVSSYLDALKSRNDLFVKGVDFRGIEKTWLKRLSEISSVYDHLLTIEKPKTLLVTDQANPAHKIITIAFQRSGVDVVCFSHGNNLAVLNQTIIHQFVISHLKKYVVPNETIKKNYEYIYSVLPIEKKTGTRYLSLNIPNINQYNNCQKKQRTFEKTKIMLIGFPANTNRLTDTAGDFSLFKIDLEYRIILKLKSLGYFVQYKAHPDRLDEISGIFNQLVDEYISERFENVINNTDLIVFTHAATTTFGYTLASNQPIVMINVKGNPWNELTYDALTKRVHMVPAILNNGIRIEFDQNYFAEKIKVAINSKYKYVANLGV
;
A
#
# COMPACT_ATOMS: atom_id res chain seq x y z
N MET A 1 15.91 10.76 -38.20
CA MET A 1 15.53 9.63 -37.32
C MET A 1 14.93 10.21 -36.05
N ASN A 2 13.66 9.96 -35.76
CA ASN A 2 13.10 10.31 -34.46
C ASN A 2 13.85 9.50 -33.39
N LYS A 3 14.54 10.18 -32.47
CA LYS A 3 15.18 9.51 -31.33
C LYS A 3 14.10 8.76 -30.57
N LYS A 4 14.28 7.46 -30.39
CA LYS A 4 13.40 6.65 -29.54
C LYS A 4 13.44 7.20 -28.12
N VAL A 5 12.29 7.35 -27.47
CA VAL A 5 12.13 8.04 -26.19
C VAL A 5 11.47 7.09 -25.18
N ILE A 6 11.97 7.09 -23.94
CA ILE A 6 11.31 6.44 -22.79
C ILE A 6 10.82 7.54 -21.86
N VAL A 7 9.52 7.63 -21.64
CA VAL A 7 8.91 8.53 -20.65
C VAL A 7 8.92 7.83 -19.30
N CYS A 8 9.67 8.38 -18.34
CA CYS A 8 9.94 7.76 -17.06
C CYS A 8 9.21 8.41 -15.87
N ASP A 9 8.47 9.49 -16.12
CA ASP A 9 7.92 10.30 -15.04
C ASP A 9 6.58 10.93 -15.44
N ILE A 10 5.67 11.00 -14.47
CA ILE A 10 4.37 11.67 -14.64
C ILE A 10 4.50 13.17 -14.86
N ASP A 11 5.55 13.82 -14.34
CA ASP A 11 5.82 15.24 -14.57
C ASP A 11 6.13 15.52 -16.05
N ILE A 12 6.72 14.56 -16.76
CA ILE A 12 6.93 14.64 -18.20
C ILE A 12 5.60 14.55 -18.94
N VAL A 13 4.70 13.65 -18.51
CA VAL A 13 3.33 13.56 -19.05
C VAL A 13 2.60 14.90 -18.89
N ARG A 14 2.73 15.52 -17.72
CA ARG A 14 2.11 16.83 -17.43
C ARG A 14 2.70 17.95 -18.29
N LYS A 15 4.04 18.00 -18.43
CA LYS A 15 4.74 19.06 -19.18
C LYS A 15 4.55 18.93 -20.69
N LYS A 16 4.56 17.72 -21.24
CA LYS A 16 4.46 17.45 -22.68
C LYS A 16 3.03 17.25 -23.17
N GLY A 17 2.13 16.94 -22.27
CA GLY A 17 0.74 16.59 -22.57
C GLY A 17 0.51 15.09 -22.78
N ILE A 18 -0.72 14.67 -22.55
CA ILE A 18 -1.11 13.26 -22.61
C ILE A 18 -1.00 12.70 -24.04
N SER A 19 -1.27 13.51 -25.08
CA SER A 19 -1.12 13.08 -26.47
C SER A 19 0.32 12.72 -26.80
N TYR A 20 1.29 13.58 -26.41
CA TYR A 20 2.70 13.27 -26.60
C TYR A 20 3.07 11.94 -25.91
N PHE A 21 2.57 11.73 -24.69
CA PHE A 21 2.80 10.50 -23.95
C PHE A 21 2.23 9.28 -24.69
N GLN A 22 1.00 9.36 -25.20
CA GLN A 22 0.37 8.27 -25.94
C GLN A 22 1.16 7.84 -27.18
N ASP A 23 1.75 8.81 -27.90
CA ASP A 23 2.51 8.56 -29.12
C ASP A 23 3.92 8.02 -28.83
N ASN A 24 4.47 8.30 -27.63
CA ASN A 24 5.85 7.97 -27.27
C ASN A 24 5.93 6.95 -26.12
N TYR A 25 4.80 6.32 -25.75
CA TYR A 25 4.74 5.42 -24.63
C TYR A 25 5.47 4.10 -24.90
N PHE A 26 6.47 3.82 -24.08
CA PHE A 26 7.21 2.58 -24.09
C PHE A 26 7.88 2.36 -22.73
N TRP A 27 7.85 1.13 -22.24
CA TRP A 27 8.56 0.71 -21.04
C TRP A 27 9.37 -0.55 -21.34
N PRO A 28 10.71 -0.55 -21.12
CA PRO A 28 11.60 -1.59 -21.60
C PRO A 28 11.59 -2.88 -20.77
N VAL A 29 11.11 -2.83 -19.54
CA VAL A 29 11.07 -4.00 -18.66
C VAL A 29 9.79 -4.76 -18.90
N SER A 30 9.89 -6.01 -19.33
CA SER A 30 8.71 -6.87 -19.48
C SER A 30 8.17 -7.30 -18.12
N GLU A 31 6.87 -7.64 -18.07
CA GLU A 31 6.24 -8.20 -16.87
C GLU A 31 6.98 -9.44 -16.38
N HIS A 32 7.35 -10.32 -17.27
CA HIS A 32 8.03 -11.57 -16.94
C HIS A 32 9.41 -11.32 -16.30
N GLU A 33 10.23 -10.46 -16.90
CA GLU A 33 11.57 -10.14 -16.39
C GLU A 33 11.50 -9.48 -15.01
N TYR A 34 10.58 -8.53 -14.85
CA TYR A 34 10.41 -7.84 -13.57
C TYR A 34 9.93 -8.79 -12.48
N LYS A 35 8.94 -9.63 -12.77
CA LYS A 35 8.40 -10.62 -11.84
C LYS A 35 9.47 -11.66 -11.43
N ASP A 36 10.24 -12.15 -12.39
CA ASP A 36 11.36 -13.04 -12.14
C ASP A 36 12.40 -12.40 -11.20
N PHE A 37 12.77 -11.14 -11.48
CA PHE A 37 13.70 -10.40 -10.65
C PHE A 37 13.17 -10.19 -9.23
N VAL A 38 11.93 -9.74 -9.06
CA VAL A 38 11.32 -9.49 -7.74
C VAL A 38 11.18 -10.78 -6.96
N ASN A 39 10.74 -11.87 -7.60
CA ASN A 39 10.64 -13.17 -6.96
C ASN A 39 12.00 -13.67 -6.48
N PHE A 40 13.02 -13.66 -7.35
CA PHE A 40 14.38 -14.03 -6.98
C PHE A 40 14.90 -13.23 -5.79
N SER A 41 14.77 -11.91 -5.83
CA SER A 41 15.20 -11.01 -4.76
C SER A 41 14.48 -11.29 -3.45
N THR A 42 13.16 -11.47 -3.50
CA THR A 42 12.31 -11.73 -2.35
C THR A 42 12.58 -13.11 -1.74
N GLU A 43 12.69 -14.15 -2.56
CA GLU A 43 12.98 -15.52 -2.13
C GLU A 43 14.37 -15.62 -1.49
N THR A 44 15.37 -14.94 -2.07
CA THR A 44 16.71 -14.84 -1.49
C THR A 44 16.65 -14.21 -0.09
N TYR A 45 15.96 -13.09 0.07
CA TYR A 45 15.84 -12.45 1.37
C TYR A 45 15.07 -13.29 2.38
N ASN A 46 13.99 -13.93 1.95
CA ASN A 46 13.19 -14.83 2.78
C ASN A 46 13.98 -16.06 3.24
N SER A 47 14.82 -16.63 2.39
CA SER A 47 15.69 -17.74 2.77
C SER A 47 16.66 -17.33 3.89
N LEU A 48 17.36 -16.21 3.71
CA LEU A 48 18.26 -15.68 4.73
C LEU A 48 17.52 -15.39 6.06
N LEU A 49 16.30 -14.87 5.99
CA LEU A 49 15.48 -14.61 7.17
C LEU A 49 15.06 -15.91 7.88
N LEU A 50 14.69 -16.95 7.12
CA LEU A 50 14.28 -18.24 7.68
C LEU A 50 15.47 -18.96 8.35
N ASP A 51 16.67 -18.83 7.79
CA ASP A 51 17.90 -19.43 8.31
C ASP A 51 18.46 -18.67 9.53
N CYS A 52 18.00 -17.44 9.77
CA CYS A 52 18.46 -16.61 10.87
C CYS A 52 18.07 -17.22 12.24
N LYS A 53 19.10 -17.51 13.07
CA LYS A 53 18.92 -18.07 14.42
C LYS A 53 18.96 -17.02 15.51
N ASP A 54 19.61 -15.87 15.27
CA ASP A 54 19.64 -14.74 16.21
C ASP A 54 18.31 -13.99 16.20
N ASN A 55 17.66 -13.97 17.32
CA ASN A 55 16.34 -13.35 17.46
C ASN A 55 16.34 -11.85 17.16
N LYS A 56 17.39 -11.12 17.57
CA LYS A 56 17.48 -9.68 17.32
C LYS A 56 17.71 -9.41 15.84
N VAL A 57 18.60 -10.16 15.20
CA VAL A 57 18.87 -10.04 13.76
C VAL A 57 17.61 -10.38 12.97
N PHE A 58 16.90 -11.46 13.34
CA PHE A 58 15.63 -11.84 12.71
C PHE A 58 14.60 -10.70 12.79
N ASP A 59 14.44 -10.08 13.97
CA ASP A 59 13.51 -8.96 14.19
C ASP A 59 13.88 -7.74 13.33
N ILE A 60 15.18 -7.45 13.23
CA ILE A 60 15.70 -6.37 12.39
C ILE A 60 15.53 -6.68 10.90
N MET A 61 15.72 -7.92 10.46
CA MET A 61 15.44 -8.32 9.10
C MET A 61 13.95 -8.18 8.75
N LEU A 62 13.04 -8.54 9.65
CA LEU A 62 11.60 -8.28 9.45
C LEU A 62 11.32 -6.79 9.26
N GLN A 63 12.02 -5.92 9.99
CA GLN A 63 11.92 -4.47 9.83
C GLN A 63 12.37 -4.00 8.45
N GLU A 64 13.42 -4.59 7.87
CA GLU A 64 14.12 -4.11 6.68
C GLU A 64 13.51 -4.57 5.34
N TYR A 65 12.39 -5.27 5.31
CA TYR A 65 11.67 -5.53 4.05
C TYR A 65 11.44 -4.28 3.21
N GLN A 66 11.20 -3.12 3.84
CA GLN A 66 11.02 -1.87 3.11
C GLN A 66 12.29 -1.40 2.40
N PHE A 67 13.47 -1.70 2.96
CA PHE A 67 14.70 -1.35 2.29
C PHE A 67 14.99 -2.32 1.14
N VAL A 68 14.67 -3.59 1.30
CA VAL A 68 14.69 -4.58 0.21
C VAL A 68 13.81 -4.12 -0.96
N ASP A 69 12.58 -3.71 -0.70
CA ASP A 69 11.69 -3.12 -1.72
C ASP A 69 12.30 -1.86 -2.37
N THR A 70 12.94 -1.00 -1.58
CA THR A 70 13.63 0.19 -2.12
C THR A 70 14.77 -0.20 -3.07
N ILE A 71 15.57 -1.22 -2.70
CA ILE A 71 16.61 -1.77 -3.58
C ILE A 71 15.99 -2.31 -4.87
N GLN A 72 14.94 -3.13 -4.79
CA GLN A 72 14.23 -3.67 -5.97
C GLN A 72 13.76 -2.56 -6.91
N LYS A 73 13.17 -1.49 -6.38
CA LYS A 73 12.74 -0.33 -7.16
C LYS A 73 13.90 0.35 -7.88
N ILE A 74 14.98 0.62 -7.17
CA ILE A 74 16.17 1.26 -7.75
C ILE A 74 16.78 0.36 -8.85
N LEU A 75 16.83 -0.95 -8.62
CA LEU A 75 17.34 -1.88 -9.62
C LEU A 75 16.42 -1.97 -10.85
N HIS A 76 15.09 -1.84 -10.68
CA HIS A 76 14.18 -1.71 -11.81
C HIS A 76 14.51 -0.48 -12.67
N TYR A 77 14.71 0.68 -12.05
CA TYR A 77 15.12 1.88 -12.78
C TYR A 77 16.53 1.77 -13.38
N ASN A 78 17.43 1.01 -12.73
CA ASN A 78 18.75 0.71 -13.30
C ASN A 78 18.65 -0.13 -14.58
N TYR A 79 17.72 -1.10 -14.64
CA TYR A 79 17.42 -1.82 -15.89
C TYR A 79 17.04 -0.85 -17.00
N VAL A 80 16.08 0.05 -16.76
CA VAL A 80 15.63 1.03 -17.73
C VAL A 80 16.79 1.91 -18.23
N LYS A 81 17.66 2.34 -17.31
CA LYS A 81 18.86 3.12 -17.64
C LYS A 81 19.82 2.35 -18.55
N ASN A 82 20.13 1.09 -18.19
CA ASN A 82 21.03 0.26 -18.97
C ASN A 82 20.46 -0.07 -20.35
N TYR A 83 19.17 -0.43 -20.41
CA TYR A 83 18.47 -0.66 -21.67
C TYR A 83 18.50 0.58 -22.57
N SER A 84 18.23 1.75 -21.99
CA SER A 84 18.27 3.02 -22.71
C SER A 84 19.66 3.29 -23.33
N HIS A 85 20.72 3.00 -22.56
CA HIS A 85 22.09 3.16 -23.03
C HIS A 85 22.43 2.16 -24.14
N GLU A 86 22.07 0.88 -23.99
CA GLU A 86 22.39 -0.16 -24.97
C GLU A 86 21.64 0.01 -26.30
N HIS A 87 20.44 0.58 -26.27
CA HIS A 87 19.58 0.76 -27.45
C HIS A 87 19.45 2.21 -27.93
N GLU A 88 20.27 3.13 -27.41
CA GLU A 88 20.32 4.55 -27.79
C GLU A 88 18.97 5.28 -27.63
N PHE A 89 18.17 4.92 -26.61
CA PHE A 89 16.96 5.66 -26.26
C PHE A 89 17.25 6.91 -25.44
N THR A 90 16.43 7.93 -25.59
CA THR A 90 16.46 9.11 -24.73
C THR A 90 15.48 8.93 -23.58
N MET A 91 15.96 8.93 -22.33
CA MET A 91 15.10 8.91 -21.14
C MET A 91 14.62 10.33 -20.82
N LEU A 92 13.31 10.47 -20.60
CA LEU A 92 12.70 11.69 -20.07
C LEU A 92 12.22 11.42 -18.64
N TYR A 93 12.88 12.02 -17.66
CA TYR A 93 12.56 11.91 -16.24
C TYR A 93 12.47 13.28 -15.59
N GLY A 94 11.63 13.41 -14.55
CA GLY A 94 11.50 14.60 -13.73
C GLY A 94 12.37 14.53 -12.47
N ASP A 95 12.31 15.57 -11.66
CA ASP A 95 13.11 15.67 -10.43
C ASP A 95 12.74 14.58 -9.40
N GLN A 96 11.47 14.14 -9.39
CA GLN A 96 10.99 13.13 -8.45
C GLN A 96 11.59 11.75 -8.70
N THR A 97 11.73 11.35 -9.96
CA THR A 97 12.29 10.03 -10.33
C THR A 97 13.79 10.03 -10.52
N LYS A 98 14.42 11.20 -10.62
CA LYS A 98 15.88 11.33 -10.81
C LYS A 98 16.68 10.56 -9.74
N SER A 99 16.23 10.59 -8.49
CA SER A 99 16.89 9.89 -7.38
C SER A 99 16.79 8.36 -7.47
N LEU A 100 15.87 7.82 -8.29
CA LEU A 100 15.75 6.39 -8.53
C LEU A 100 16.71 5.92 -9.63
N PHE A 101 16.94 6.76 -10.65
CA PHE A 101 17.92 6.48 -11.70
C PHE A 101 19.37 6.72 -11.25
N PHE A 102 19.56 7.69 -10.34
CA PHE A 102 20.87 8.09 -9.81
C PHE A 102 20.76 8.19 -8.29
N PRO A 103 20.72 7.04 -7.59
CA PRO A 103 20.48 7.01 -6.17
C PRO A 103 21.65 7.62 -5.40
N ASP A 104 21.34 8.58 -4.52
CA ASP A 104 22.22 9.00 -3.45
C ASP A 104 21.96 8.08 -2.24
N TRP A 105 22.74 7.02 -2.14
CA TRP A 105 22.55 5.99 -1.12
C TRP A 105 22.60 6.56 0.30
N GLU A 106 23.38 7.60 0.56
CA GLU A 106 23.46 8.21 1.88
C GLU A 106 22.11 8.74 2.39
N LYS A 107 21.23 9.19 1.49
CA LYS A 107 19.85 9.63 1.85
C LYS A 107 18.96 8.52 2.38
N PHE A 108 19.31 7.27 2.13
CA PHE A 108 18.59 6.11 2.65
C PHE A 108 19.18 5.57 3.96
N SER A 109 20.28 6.14 4.45
CA SER A 109 21.00 5.65 5.63
C SER A 109 20.27 5.89 6.95
N SER A 110 19.34 6.85 7.03
CA SER A 110 18.53 7.11 8.22
C SER A 110 17.08 6.72 8.04
N VAL A 111 16.53 6.05 9.05
CA VAL A 111 15.14 5.53 9.07
C VAL A 111 14.24 6.44 9.92
N PHE A 112 14.71 6.83 11.13
CA PHE A 112 13.89 7.48 12.14
C PHE A 112 14.27 8.94 12.37
N PHE A 113 15.53 9.32 12.22
CA PHE A 113 16.06 10.62 12.60
C PHE A 113 16.20 11.62 11.45
N LYS A 114 15.31 11.53 10.44
CA LYS A 114 15.22 12.59 9.43
C LYS A 114 14.83 13.90 10.13
N THR A 115 15.59 14.96 9.87
CA THR A 115 15.41 16.29 10.46
C THR A 115 13.98 16.78 10.30
N THR A 116 13.18 16.69 11.36
CA THR A 116 11.90 17.37 11.47
C THR A 116 12.10 18.80 11.94
N THR A 117 11.46 19.76 11.31
CA THR A 117 11.51 21.15 11.78
C THR A 117 10.72 21.27 13.08
N ARG A 118 11.15 22.16 14.03
CA ARG A 118 10.44 22.47 15.29
C ARG A 118 8.96 22.82 15.08
N TYR A 119 8.64 23.41 13.94
CA TYR A 119 7.27 23.75 13.55
C TYR A 119 6.40 22.51 13.35
N THR A 120 6.95 21.47 12.72
CA THR A 120 6.25 20.18 12.51
C THR A 120 5.96 19.49 13.84
N GLU A 121 6.89 19.54 14.80
CA GLU A 121 6.70 18.98 16.15
C GLU A 121 5.59 19.70 16.93
N PHE A 122 5.51 21.02 16.82
CA PHE A 122 4.44 21.81 17.47
C PHE A 122 3.05 21.49 16.93
N ILE A 123 2.91 21.38 15.59
CA ILE A 123 1.63 20.98 14.96
C ILE A 123 1.24 19.56 15.38
N LEU A 124 2.19 18.64 15.45
CA LEU A 124 1.95 17.28 15.91
C LEU A 124 1.50 17.23 17.37
N PHE A 125 2.07 18.09 18.23
CA PHE A 125 1.68 18.24 19.64
C PHE A 125 0.22 18.71 19.78
N ILE A 126 -0.18 19.74 19.04
CA ILE A 126 -1.58 20.25 19.04
C ILE A 126 -2.55 19.17 18.53
N LYS A 127 -2.21 18.51 17.42
CA LYS A 127 -3.03 17.42 16.88
C LYS A 127 -3.19 16.26 17.87
N ARG A 128 -2.18 15.97 18.69
CA ARG A 128 -2.24 14.98 19.76
C ARG A 128 -3.24 15.37 20.85
N ILE A 129 -3.16 16.59 21.35
CA ILE A 129 -4.10 17.08 22.39
C ILE A 129 -5.54 17.00 21.87
N LEU A 130 -5.79 17.48 20.65
CA LEU A 130 -7.11 17.41 20.02
C LEU A 130 -7.61 15.97 19.84
N LYS A 131 -6.74 15.05 19.40
CA LYS A 131 -7.10 13.63 19.30
C LYS A 131 -7.45 13.03 20.66
N ASN A 132 -6.66 13.29 21.69
CA ASN A 132 -6.94 12.77 23.03
C ASN A 132 -8.26 13.32 23.59
N ILE A 133 -8.58 14.60 23.34
CA ILE A 133 -9.85 15.21 23.74
C ILE A 133 -11.02 14.58 22.98
N ILE A 134 -10.89 14.39 21.67
CA ILE A 134 -11.96 13.85 20.80
C ILE A 134 -12.24 12.38 21.09
N PHE A 135 -11.19 11.57 21.32
CA PHE A 135 -11.34 10.12 21.50
C PHE A 135 -11.67 9.68 22.93
N ASN A 136 -11.25 10.47 23.92
CA ASN A 136 -11.60 10.23 25.32
C ASN A 136 -12.92 10.94 25.71
N LYS A 137 -13.86 11.11 24.76
CA LYS A 137 -15.11 11.80 24.98
C LYS A 137 -15.78 11.40 26.28
N PHE A 138 -16.26 12.41 26.96
CA PHE A 138 -17.17 12.56 28.12
C PHE A 138 -17.69 11.29 28.81
N LYS A 139 -18.06 10.24 28.07
CA LYS A 139 -18.47 8.94 28.64
C LYS A 139 -17.34 8.21 29.39
N PHE A 140 -16.10 8.29 28.88
CA PHE A 140 -14.94 7.72 29.56
C PHE A 140 -14.46 8.60 30.72
N PHE A 141 -14.62 9.91 30.61
CA PHE A 141 -14.32 10.84 31.69
C PHE A 141 -15.20 10.57 32.91
N LEU A 142 -16.50 10.34 32.72
CA LEU A 142 -17.43 9.97 33.80
C LEU A 142 -17.10 8.59 34.42
N LYS A 143 -16.75 7.58 33.59
CA LYS A 143 -16.30 6.27 34.12
C LYS A 143 -14.99 6.38 34.91
N LYS A 144 -14.06 7.26 34.50
CA LYS A 144 -12.79 7.51 35.22
C LYS A 144 -13.00 8.14 36.59
N VAL A 145 -14.02 8.97 36.73
CA VAL A 145 -14.39 9.59 38.03
C VAL A 145 -15.05 8.58 38.98
N LEU A 146 -15.67 7.52 38.40
CA LEU A 146 -16.46 6.53 39.17
C LEU A 146 -15.73 5.19 39.44
N LYS A 147 -14.61 4.92 38.75
CA LYS A 147 -13.82 3.67 38.96
C LYS A 147 -12.38 3.99 39.38
N PRO A 148 -11.81 3.22 40.33
CA PRO A 148 -10.41 3.33 40.68
C PRO A 148 -9.51 3.09 39.45
N ALA A 149 -8.39 3.80 39.37
CA ALA A 149 -7.44 3.70 38.24
C ALA A 149 -6.91 2.27 38.00
N SER A 150 -6.88 1.45 39.04
CA SER A 150 -6.47 0.03 39.00
C SER A 150 -7.44 -0.87 38.23
N GLU A 151 -8.69 -0.46 38.02
CA GLU A 151 -9.71 -1.22 37.31
C GLU A 151 -9.85 -0.82 35.83
N LEU A 152 -9.11 0.19 35.39
CA LEU A 152 -9.19 0.66 34.01
C LEU A 152 -8.25 -0.15 33.12
N ASN A 153 -8.79 -0.67 32.01
CA ASN A 153 -8.01 -1.34 30.99
C ASN A 153 -7.30 -0.30 30.12
N PHE A 154 -6.01 -0.03 30.40
CA PHE A 154 -5.21 0.95 29.68
C PHE A 154 -4.46 0.34 28.52
N ALA A 155 -4.46 1.01 27.36
CA ALA A 155 -3.61 0.69 26.23
C ALA A 155 -2.92 1.93 25.66
N LEU A 156 -1.68 1.77 25.25
CA LEU A 156 -1.00 2.73 24.41
C LEU A 156 -1.52 2.57 22.97
N CYS A 157 -1.85 3.69 22.32
CA CYS A 157 -2.36 3.70 20.95
C CYS A 157 -1.41 4.48 20.03
N ILE A 158 -0.96 3.85 18.92
CA ILE A 158 -0.18 4.51 17.87
C ILE A 158 -0.81 4.30 16.50
N GLY A 159 -0.48 5.19 15.55
CA GLY A 159 -1.03 5.16 14.20
C GLY A 159 -2.43 5.74 14.07
N SER A 160 -3.08 5.50 12.95
CA SER A 160 -4.42 6.01 12.65
C SER A 160 -5.49 5.36 13.53
N MET A 161 -6.61 6.07 13.70
CA MET A 161 -7.79 5.57 14.40
C MET A 161 -8.83 5.09 13.39
N SER A 162 -8.61 3.91 12.83
CA SER A 162 -9.59 3.25 11.95
C SER A 162 -10.88 2.91 12.71
N ASP A 163 -11.99 2.73 11.99
CA ASP A 163 -13.26 2.37 12.63
C ASP A 163 -13.16 0.99 13.30
N LEU A 164 -12.39 0.07 12.71
CA LEU A 164 -12.07 -1.22 13.30
C LEU A 164 -11.41 -1.08 14.68
N LYS A 165 -10.40 -0.19 14.78
CA LYS A 165 -9.70 0.08 16.05
C LYS A 165 -10.62 0.75 17.07
N LYS A 166 -11.48 1.70 16.63
CA LYS A 166 -12.47 2.34 17.50
C LYS A 166 -13.48 1.33 18.06
N THR A 167 -14.01 0.45 17.20
CA THR A 167 -14.95 -0.60 17.62
C THR A 167 -14.30 -1.51 18.65
N TYR A 168 -13.08 -1.99 18.39
CA TYR A 168 -12.34 -2.82 19.35
C TYR A 168 -12.15 -2.12 20.71
N ILE A 169 -11.76 -0.84 20.72
CA ILE A 169 -11.59 -0.05 21.92
C ILE A 169 -12.91 0.05 22.71
N TYR A 170 -14.00 0.30 21.99
CA TYR A 170 -15.33 0.43 22.59
C TYR A 170 -15.82 -0.89 23.18
N ASP A 171 -15.75 -1.97 22.42
CA ASP A 171 -16.26 -3.30 22.83
C ASP A 171 -15.49 -3.90 24.01
N ASN A 172 -14.20 -3.57 24.13
CA ASN A 172 -13.34 -4.04 25.21
C ASN A 172 -13.17 -3.03 26.35
N GLU A 173 -13.92 -1.94 26.36
CA GLU A 173 -13.86 -0.87 27.37
C GLU A 173 -12.43 -0.36 27.64
N ILE A 174 -11.62 -0.18 26.59
CA ILE A 174 -10.21 0.20 26.70
C ILE A 174 -10.07 1.74 26.81
N TYR A 175 -9.30 2.19 27.79
CA TYR A 175 -8.84 3.57 27.85
C TYR A 175 -7.55 3.75 27.05
N CYS A 176 -7.53 4.65 26.07
CA CYS A 176 -6.39 4.84 25.17
C CYS A 176 -5.54 6.06 25.55
N ASP A 177 -4.24 5.85 25.73
CA ASP A 177 -3.23 6.90 25.67
C ASP A 177 -2.68 6.95 24.22
N HIS A 178 -3.08 7.96 23.47
CA HIS A 178 -2.65 8.10 22.08
C HIS A 178 -1.34 8.85 22.00
N LYS A 179 -0.26 8.17 21.53
CA LYS A 179 1.05 8.79 21.33
C LYS A 179 1.46 8.73 19.86
N TYR A 180 2.23 9.73 19.43
CA TYR A 180 2.98 9.64 18.19
C TYR A 180 4.27 8.85 18.43
N TRP A 181 4.73 8.14 17.42
CA TRP A 181 5.91 7.29 17.53
C TRP A 181 7.18 8.06 17.96
N ASN A 182 7.34 9.33 17.55
CA ASN A 182 8.48 10.17 17.93
C ASN A 182 8.55 10.52 19.42
N HIS A 183 7.48 10.30 20.18
CA HIS A 183 7.50 10.38 21.64
C HIS A 183 7.97 9.08 22.31
N ILE A 184 8.02 7.99 21.54
CA ILE A 184 8.49 6.68 21.98
C ILE A 184 9.94 6.48 21.51
N ILE A 185 10.20 6.76 20.22
CA ILE A 185 11.54 6.78 19.66
C ILE A 185 12.11 8.20 19.82
N ASN A 186 12.90 8.39 20.85
CA ASN A 186 13.45 9.70 21.19
C ASN A 186 14.69 10.01 20.34
N SER A 187 14.80 11.24 19.85
CA SER A 187 16.00 11.74 19.12
C SER A 187 17.29 11.75 19.95
N LYS A 188 17.21 11.51 21.28
CA LYS A 188 18.37 11.39 22.17
C LYS A 188 19.03 10.01 22.18
N ILE A 189 18.49 9.05 21.43
CA ILE A 189 19.09 7.72 21.31
C ILE A 189 20.46 7.88 20.66
N LYS A 190 21.51 7.45 21.36
CA LYS A 190 22.86 7.40 20.77
C LYS A 190 22.90 6.20 19.81
N VAL A 191 23.18 6.48 18.55
CA VAL A 191 23.41 5.43 17.57
C VAL A 191 24.79 4.86 17.81
N ASP A 192 24.86 3.56 18.07
CA ASP A 192 26.12 2.86 18.18
C ASP A 192 26.72 2.68 16.80
N ASN A 193 27.89 3.24 16.57
CA ASN A 193 28.56 3.14 15.28
C ASN A 193 29.43 1.86 15.15
N GLU A 194 29.57 1.09 16.24
CA GLU A 194 30.31 -0.18 16.24
C GLU A 194 29.36 -1.36 16.06
N LEU A 195 28.83 -1.51 14.85
CA LEU A 195 28.04 -2.69 14.50
C LEU A 195 28.97 -3.91 14.44
N ASP A 196 28.58 -5.00 15.09
CA ASP A 196 29.21 -6.29 14.87
C ASP A 196 28.82 -6.82 13.47
N LEU A 197 29.64 -6.52 12.48
CA LEU A 197 29.39 -6.84 11.07
C LEU A 197 29.14 -8.32 10.85
N ASN A 198 29.72 -9.21 11.68
CA ASN A 198 29.53 -10.66 11.54
C ASN A 198 28.08 -11.06 11.79
N LYS A 199 27.36 -10.36 12.66
CA LYS A 199 25.93 -10.62 12.92
C LYS A 199 25.04 -10.23 11.75
N TYR A 200 25.47 -9.30 10.92
CA TYR A 200 24.69 -8.78 9.79
C TYR A 200 25.20 -9.27 8.43
N SER A 201 25.86 -10.43 8.41
CA SER A 201 26.36 -11.08 7.19
C SER A 201 25.29 -11.33 6.13
N PHE A 202 24.00 -11.35 6.50
CA PHE A 202 22.90 -11.47 5.55
C PHE A 202 22.90 -10.33 4.50
N VAL A 203 23.46 -9.15 4.83
CA VAL A 203 23.56 -8.02 3.89
C VAL A 203 24.45 -8.37 2.71
N SER A 204 25.70 -8.81 3.01
CA SER A 204 26.64 -9.22 1.95
C SER A 204 26.12 -10.43 1.19
N SER A 205 25.56 -11.44 1.87
CA SER A 205 24.99 -12.63 1.24
C SER A 205 23.86 -12.28 0.26
N TYR A 206 22.95 -11.38 0.65
CA TYR A 206 21.86 -10.91 -0.21
C TYR A 206 22.39 -10.13 -1.41
N LEU A 207 23.31 -9.19 -1.20
CA LEU A 207 23.88 -8.37 -2.28
C LEU A 207 24.72 -9.20 -3.26
N ASP A 208 25.45 -10.22 -2.77
CA ASP A 208 26.21 -11.13 -3.62
C ASP A 208 25.29 -12.01 -4.46
N ALA A 209 24.18 -12.47 -3.91
CA ALA A 209 23.15 -13.16 -4.68
C ALA A 209 22.56 -12.27 -5.77
N LEU A 210 22.28 -11.00 -5.50
CA LEU A 210 21.82 -10.06 -6.54
C LEU A 210 22.88 -9.87 -7.63
N LYS A 211 24.15 -9.65 -7.26
CA LYS A 211 25.27 -9.50 -8.21
C LYS A 211 25.40 -10.71 -9.15
N SER A 212 25.14 -11.94 -8.65
CA SER A 212 25.30 -13.18 -9.42
C SER A 212 24.35 -13.28 -10.61
N ARG A 213 23.25 -12.49 -10.65
CA ARG A 213 22.32 -12.45 -11.79
C ARG A 213 22.98 -11.95 -13.07
N ASN A 214 23.90 -11.02 -12.97
CA ASN A 214 24.67 -10.48 -14.10
C ASN A 214 23.79 -10.00 -15.29
N ASP A 215 22.63 -9.43 -15.00
CA ASP A 215 21.64 -8.91 -15.96
C ASP A 215 21.56 -7.37 -15.92
N LEU A 216 20.65 -6.78 -16.71
CA LEU A 216 20.47 -5.32 -16.77
C LEU A 216 20.01 -4.69 -15.46
N PHE A 217 19.37 -5.46 -14.56
CA PHE A 217 18.99 -4.96 -13.24
C PHE A 217 20.21 -4.59 -12.41
N VAL A 218 21.28 -5.36 -12.49
CA VAL A 218 22.44 -5.27 -11.59
C VAL A 218 23.69 -4.69 -12.25
N LYS A 219 23.72 -4.57 -13.58
CA LYS A 219 24.85 -4.04 -14.34
C LYS A 219 25.17 -2.59 -13.93
N GLY A 220 26.42 -2.33 -13.55
CA GLY A 220 26.90 -0.98 -13.18
C GLY A 220 26.36 -0.45 -11.84
N VAL A 221 25.80 -1.30 -11.00
CA VAL A 221 25.29 -0.90 -9.67
C VAL A 221 26.42 -0.73 -8.67
N ASP A 222 26.38 0.33 -7.87
CA ASP A 222 27.28 0.55 -6.73
C ASP A 222 26.83 -0.28 -5.51
N PHE A 223 27.13 -1.58 -5.54
CA PHE A 223 26.82 -2.47 -4.43
C PHE A 223 27.56 -2.13 -3.13
N ARG A 224 28.75 -1.51 -3.21
CA ARG A 224 29.46 -1.05 -2.00
C ARG A 224 28.73 0.10 -1.32
N GLY A 225 28.19 1.04 -2.12
CA GLY A 225 27.37 2.11 -1.61
C GLY A 225 26.08 1.60 -0.95
N ILE A 226 25.43 0.59 -1.53
CA ILE A 226 24.26 -0.06 -0.94
C ILE A 226 24.63 -0.72 0.40
N GLU A 227 25.68 -1.53 0.44
CA GLU A 227 26.14 -2.24 1.63
C GLU A 227 26.45 -1.26 2.76
N LYS A 228 27.28 -0.24 2.51
CA LYS A 228 27.63 0.81 3.49
C LYS A 228 26.37 1.49 4.04
N THR A 229 25.44 1.85 3.16
CA THR A 229 24.19 2.49 3.55
C THR A 229 23.33 1.56 4.39
N TRP A 230 23.22 0.30 4.01
CA TRP A 230 22.42 -0.67 4.75
C TRP A 230 22.97 -0.93 6.15
N LEU A 231 24.27 -1.13 6.27
CA LEU A 231 24.92 -1.30 7.57
C LEU A 231 24.71 -0.09 8.48
N LYS A 232 24.76 1.14 7.95
CA LYS A 232 24.46 2.37 8.71
C LYS A 232 23.00 2.42 9.17
N ARG A 233 22.06 2.00 8.33
CA ARG A 233 20.64 1.84 8.71
C ARG A 233 20.46 0.82 9.82
N LEU A 234 21.13 -0.33 9.70
CA LEU A 234 21.06 -1.39 10.70
C LEU A 234 21.61 -0.96 12.06
N SER A 235 22.65 -0.12 12.08
CA SER A 235 23.15 0.51 13.31
C SER A 235 22.09 1.37 13.98
N GLU A 236 21.42 2.25 13.23
CA GLU A 236 20.32 3.06 13.75
C GLU A 236 19.16 2.20 14.25
N ILE A 237 18.72 1.21 13.45
CA ILE A 237 17.61 0.31 13.80
C ILE A 237 17.94 -0.52 15.05
N SER A 238 19.16 -1.07 15.12
CA SER A 238 19.63 -1.84 16.26
C SER A 238 19.61 -1.02 17.54
N SER A 239 20.13 0.22 17.48
CA SER A 239 20.17 1.13 18.64
C SER A 239 18.77 1.52 19.11
N VAL A 240 17.84 1.77 18.17
CA VAL A 240 16.43 2.04 18.47
C VAL A 240 15.75 0.81 19.07
N TYR A 241 16.00 -0.37 18.52
CA TYR A 241 15.44 -1.62 19.02
C TYR A 241 15.89 -1.89 20.46
N ASP A 242 17.19 -1.77 20.77
CA ASP A 242 17.72 -1.96 22.10
C ASP A 242 17.12 -0.96 23.10
N HIS A 243 17.04 0.31 22.71
CA HIS A 243 16.38 1.33 23.54
C HIS A 243 14.92 0.96 23.83
N LEU A 244 14.18 0.53 22.82
CA LEU A 244 12.78 0.09 23.00
C LEU A 244 12.66 -1.11 23.95
N LEU A 245 13.66 -1.96 24.07
CA LEU A 245 13.67 -3.04 25.06
C LEU A 245 13.92 -2.57 26.50
N THR A 246 14.47 -1.38 26.72
CA THR A 246 14.79 -0.84 28.08
C THR A 246 13.74 0.09 28.64
N ILE A 247 12.95 0.78 27.83
CA ILE A 247 11.93 1.73 28.31
C ILE A 247 10.77 1.02 29.02
N GLU A 248 10.05 1.79 29.86
CA GLU A 248 8.80 1.33 30.46
C GLU A 248 7.77 1.01 29.37
N LYS A 249 7.10 -0.13 29.51
CA LYS A 249 6.20 -0.67 28.52
C LYS A 249 4.75 -0.64 28.99
N PRO A 250 3.79 -0.36 28.08
CA PRO A 250 2.38 -0.54 28.37
C PRO A 250 2.05 -2.03 28.50
N LYS A 251 0.98 -2.36 29.22
CA LYS A 251 0.43 -3.72 29.23
C LYS A 251 -0.06 -4.13 27.85
N THR A 252 -0.70 -3.18 27.13
CA THR A 252 -1.29 -3.40 25.81
C THR A 252 -0.89 -2.26 24.85
N LEU A 253 -0.54 -2.62 23.61
CA LEU A 253 -0.32 -1.69 22.50
C LEU A 253 -1.35 -1.94 21.41
N LEU A 254 -2.08 -0.90 21.02
CA LEU A 254 -3.01 -0.91 19.89
C LEU A 254 -2.39 -0.12 18.72
N VAL A 255 -2.14 -0.78 17.59
CA VAL A 255 -1.37 -0.18 16.51
C VAL A 255 -2.04 -0.37 15.14
N THR A 256 -1.90 0.65 14.27
CA THR A 256 -2.24 0.60 12.83
C THR A 256 -1.02 1.06 12.02
N ASP A 257 -1.15 1.05 10.70
CA ASP A 257 -0.15 1.61 9.78
C ASP A 257 1.22 0.94 9.89
N GLN A 258 1.26 -0.39 9.85
CA GLN A 258 2.48 -1.19 9.98
C GLN A 258 3.48 -1.03 8.81
N ALA A 259 3.07 -0.40 7.71
CA ALA A 259 3.98 0.05 6.67
C ALA A 259 4.87 1.22 7.12
N ASN A 260 4.55 1.89 8.25
CA ASN A 260 5.43 2.89 8.84
C ASN A 260 6.59 2.21 9.61
N PRO A 261 7.86 2.49 9.27
CA PRO A 261 9.02 1.84 9.91
C PRO A 261 9.05 2.00 11.43
N ALA A 262 8.66 3.18 11.95
CA ALA A 262 8.65 3.44 13.38
C ALA A 262 7.55 2.64 14.11
N HIS A 263 6.36 2.50 13.52
CA HIS A 263 5.32 1.65 14.09
C HIS A 263 5.73 0.18 14.10
N LYS A 264 6.38 -0.26 13.02
CA LYS A 264 6.83 -1.64 12.87
C LYS A 264 7.87 -2.02 13.92
N ILE A 265 8.93 -1.21 14.09
CA ILE A 265 9.99 -1.52 15.08
C ILE A 265 9.47 -1.47 16.52
N ILE A 266 8.58 -0.52 16.85
CA ILE A 266 7.93 -0.46 18.17
C ILE A 266 7.11 -1.73 18.40
N THR A 267 6.33 -2.15 17.41
CA THR A 267 5.54 -3.39 17.47
C THR A 267 6.42 -4.60 17.74
N ILE A 268 7.49 -4.77 16.96
CA ILE A 268 8.41 -5.90 17.07
C ILE A 268 9.07 -5.92 18.46
N ALA A 269 9.66 -4.81 18.89
CA ALA A 269 10.36 -4.73 20.17
C ALA A 269 9.42 -4.94 21.38
N PHE A 270 8.20 -4.40 21.32
CA PHE A 270 7.23 -4.57 22.39
C PHE A 270 6.69 -5.99 22.46
N GLN A 271 6.42 -6.63 21.33
CA GLN A 271 6.05 -8.06 21.30
C GLN A 271 7.18 -8.95 21.89
N ARG A 272 8.44 -8.64 21.58
CA ARG A 272 9.61 -9.34 22.14
C ARG A 272 9.71 -9.17 23.65
N SER A 273 9.27 -8.03 24.17
CA SER A 273 9.21 -7.75 25.61
C SER A 273 7.97 -8.29 26.33
N GLY A 274 7.10 -9.03 25.62
CA GLY A 274 5.89 -9.61 26.23
C GLY A 274 4.68 -8.68 26.28
N VAL A 275 4.74 -7.50 25.67
CA VAL A 275 3.58 -6.60 25.56
C VAL A 275 2.51 -7.26 24.69
N ASP A 276 1.25 -7.18 25.11
CA ASP A 276 0.12 -7.60 24.27
C ASP A 276 -0.11 -6.58 23.14
N VAL A 277 0.39 -6.88 21.95
CA VAL A 277 0.26 -6.01 20.77
C VAL A 277 -0.87 -6.49 19.89
N VAL A 278 -1.85 -5.60 19.66
CA VAL A 278 -2.98 -5.83 18.76
C VAL A 278 -2.88 -4.87 17.59
N CYS A 279 -2.70 -5.41 16.40
CA CYS A 279 -2.64 -4.64 15.17
C CYS A 279 -3.96 -4.70 14.41
N PHE A 280 -4.32 -3.59 13.78
CA PHE A 280 -5.59 -3.46 13.05
C PHE A 280 -5.34 -3.27 11.57
N SER A 281 -6.15 -3.95 10.75
CA SER A 281 -6.17 -3.73 9.30
C SER A 281 -6.40 -2.25 8.98
N HIS A 282 -5.62 -1.75 8.03
CA HIS A 282 -5.77 -0.40 7.50
C HIS A 282 -6.72 -0.44 6.30
N GLY A 283 -7.95 0.03 6.52
CA GLY A 283 -8.99 0.00 5.50
C GLY A 283 -9.60 -1.40 5.25
N ASN A 284 -10.49 -1.48 4.27
CA ASN A 284 -11.17 -2.72 3.90
C ASN A 284 -10.36 -3.47 2.83
N ASN A 285 -9.16 -3.89 3.18
CA ASN A 285 -8.46 -4.87 2.35
C ASN A 285 -9.15 -6.23 2.58
N LEU A 286 -9.89 -6.66 1.58
CA LEU A 286 -10.74 -7.86 1.64
C LEU A 286 -9.96 -9.14 1.44
N ALA A 287 -8.64 -9.07 1.26
CA ALA A 287 -7.82 -10.19 0.83
C ALA A 287 -8.41 -10.87 -0.43
N VAL A 288 -8.93 -10.07 -1.36
CA VAL A 288 -9.41 -10.58 -2.67
C VAL A 288 -8.26 -10.91 -3.62
N LEU A 289 -7.07 -10.41 -3.31
CA LEU A 289 -5.82 -10.70 -4.02
C LEU A 289 -4.81 -11.36 -3.08
N ASN A 290 -4.07 -12.31 -3.61
CA ASN A 290 -2.93 -12.94 -2.94
C ASN A 290 -1.71 -12.01 -3.01
N GLN A 291 -1.58 -11.09 -2.06
CA GLN A 291 -0.52 -10.09 -2.05
C GLN A 291 0.55 -10.44 -1.00
N THR A 292 1.61 -11.12 -1.41
CA THR A 292 2.73 -11.49 -0.53
C THR A 292 3.42 -10.28 0.08
N ILE A 293 3.46 -9.15 -0.61
CA ILE A 293 4.06 -7.92 -0.11
C ILE A 293 3.30 -7.35 1.09
N ILE A 294 1.97 -7.45 1.13
CA ILE A 294 1.19 -7.04 2.31
C ILE A 294 1.60 -7.89 3.51
N HIS A 295 1.80 -9.20 3.31
CA HIS A 295 2.30 -10.05 4.36
C HIS A 295 3.67 -9.58 4.86
N GLN A 296 4.62 -9.34 3.98
CA GLN A 296 5.98 -8.94 4.33
C GLN A 296 6.05 -7.60 5.07
N PHE A 297 5.31 -6.58 4.59
CA PHE A 297 5.35 -5.23 5.14
C PHE A 297 4.48 -5.05 6.38
N VAL A 298 3.32 -5.71 6.42
CA VAL A 298 2.26 -5.39 7.38
C VAL A 298 2.03 -6.50 8.38
N ILE A 299 2.14 -7.79 7.98
CA ILE A 299 1.63 -8.92 8.76
C ILE A 299 2.74 -9.78 9.38
N SER A 300 3.79 -10.11 8.62
CA SER A 300 4.77 -11.14 8.97
C SER A 300 5.48 -11.00 10.33
N HIS A 301 5.47 -9.82 10.92
CA HIS A 301 6.06 -9.54 12.24
C HIS A 301 5.02 -9.48 13.37
N LEU A 302 3.74 -9.71 13.09
CA LEU A 302 2.65 -9.57 14.05
C LEU A 302 2.32 -10.89 14.72
N LYS A 303 1.95 -10.82 16.02
CA LYS A 303 1.33 -11.95 16.73
C LYS A 303 -0.21 -11.92 16.66
N LYS A 304 -0.82 -10.74 16.57
CA LYS A 304 -2.28 -10.57 16.49
C LYS A 304 -2.63 -9.52 15.42
N TYR A 305 -3.51 -9.88 14.53
CA TYR A 305 -4.02 -9.00 13.48
C TYR A 305 -5.53 -9.02 13.40
N VAL A 306 -6.16 -7.87 13.61
CA VAL A 306 -7.63 -7.71 13.67
C VAL A 306 -8.13 -7.27 12.30
N VAL A 307 -9.14 -7.98 11.81
CA VAL A 307 -9.81 -7.76 10.52
C VAL A 307 -11.31 -7.54 10.72
N PRO A 308 -12.03 -6.94 9.74
CA PRO A 308 -13.41 -6.52 9.90
C PRO A 308 -14.43 -7.64 10.21
N ASN A 309 -14.25 -8.83 9.66
CA ASN A 309 -15.20 -9.93 9.83
C ASN A 309 -14.56 -11.31 9.59
N GLU A 310 -15.35 -12.35 9.83
CA GLU A 310 -14.89 -13.74 9.78
C GLU A 310 -14.52 -14.22 8.37
N THR A 311 -15.20 -13.70 7.33
CA THR A 311 -14.86 -14.07 5.94
C THR A 311 -13.50 -13.51 5.53
N ILE A 312 -13.22 -12.24 5.86
CA ILE A 312 -11.90 -11.64 5.61
C ILE A 312 -10.82 -12.39 6.41
N LYS A 313 -11.10 -12.77 7.65
CA LYS A 313 -10.18 -13.59 8.45
C LYS A 313 -9.83 -14.89 7.73
N LYS A 314 -10.82 -15.65 7.27
CA LYS A 314 -10.61 -16.88 6.50
C LYS A 314 -9.79 -16.66 5.23
N ASN A 315 -10.03 -15.54 4.53
CA ASN A 315 -9.26 -15.16 3.35
C ASN A 315 -7.78 -14.94 3.69
N TYR A 316 -7.48 -14.22 4.79
CA TYR A 316 -6.10 -14.02 5.24
C TYR A 316 -5.44 -15.32 5.68
N GLU A 317 -6.15 -16.14 6.45
CA GLU A 317 -5.64 -17.45 6.86
C GLU A 317 -5.32 -18.33 5.65
N TYR A 318 -6.20 -18.38 4.65
CA TYR A 318 -5.98 -19.14 3.41
C TYR A 318 -4.76 -18.67 2.63
N ILE A 319 -4.62 -17.36 2.43
CA ILE A 319 -3.54 -16.77 1.61
C ILE A 319 -2.18 -16.93 2.30
N TYR A 320 -2.10 -16.66 3.61
CA TYR A 320 -0.81 -16.46 4.28
C TYR A 320 -0.33 -17.64 5.11
N SER A 321 -1.23 -18.54 5.58
CA SER A 321 -0.82 -19.70 6.40
C SER A 321 0.17 -20.65 5.69
N VAL A 322 0.18 -20.64 4.39
CA VAL A 322 1.09 -21.47 3.57
C VAL A 322 2.50 -20.90 3.48
N LEU A 323 2.67 -19.60 3.77
CA LEU A 323 3.97 -18.93 3.64
C LEU A 323 4.95 -19.40 4.72
N PRO A 324 6.19 -19.74 4.37
CA PRO A 324 7.18 -20.24 5.35
C PRO A 324 7.44 -19.27 6.51
N ILE A 325 7.43 -17.95 6.25
CA ILE A 325 7.64 -16.94 7.28
C ILE A 325 6.45 -16.90 8.24
N GLU A 326 5.22 -17.00 7.75
CA GLU A 326 4.02 -17.07 8.60
C GLU A 326 4.06 -18.28 9.54
N LYS A 327 4.53 -19.44 9.04
CA LYS A 327 4.73 -20.64 9.87
C LYS A 327 5.74 -20.42 11.00
N LYS A 328 6.75 -19.55 10.78
CA LYS A 328 7.75 -19.19 11.79
C LYS A 328 7.25 -18.15 12.79
N THR A 329 6.48 -17.17 12.36
CA THR A 329 5.99 -16.05 13.18
C THR A 329 4.65 -16.34 13.87
N GLY A 330 3.74 -17.04 13.20
CA GLY A 330 2.49 -17.55 13.78
C GLY A 330 1.47 -16.46 14.07
N THR A 331 1.11 -15.65 13.07
CA THR A 331 0.13 -14.58 13.22
C THR A 331 -1.27 -15.13 13.52
N ARG A 332 -1.89 -14.68 14.59
CA ARG A 332 -3.29 -14.98 14.90
C ARG A 332 -4.21 -13.91 14.34
N TYR A 333 -5.07 -14.28 13.40
CA TYR A 333 -6.09 -13.40 12.86
C TYR A 333 -7.33 -13.37 13.75
N LEU A 334 -7.84 -12.18 14.03
CA LEU A 334 -9.02 -11.93 14.86
C LEU A 334 -10.05 -11.17 14.03
N SER A 335 -11.30 -11.56 14.08
CA SER A 335 -12.38 -10.84 13.42
C SER A 335 -13.20 -10.04 14.42
N LEU A 336 -13.63 -8.85 14.01
CA LEU A 336 -14.64 -8.07 14.70
C LEU A 336 -15.84 -7.94 13.75
N ASN A 337 -17.02 -8.36 14.20
CA ASN A 337 -18.24 -8.12 13.45
C ASN A 337 -18.59 -6.63 13.53
N ILE A 338 -18.17 -5.85 12.55
CA ILE A 338 -18.52 -4.43 12.48
C ILE A 338 -19.90 -4.29 11.85
N PRO A 339 -20.92 -3.81 12.60
CA PRO A 339 -22.27 -3.65 12.06
C PRO A 339 -22.36 -2.62 10.93
N ASN A 340 -21.41 -1.68 10.88
CA ASN A 340 -21.48 -0.47 10.06
C ASN A 340 -21.14 -0.68 8.56
N ILE A 341 -20.56 -1.81 8.16
CA ILE A 341 -20.41 -2.12 6.73
C ILE A 341 -21.81 -2.27 6.10
N ASN A 342 -22.79 -2.75 6.86
CA ASN A 342 -24.19 -2.86 6.41
C ASN A 342 -24.92 -1.51 6.25
N GLN A 343 -24.40 -0.39 6.77
CA GLN A 343 -25.04 0.91 6.60
C GLN A 343 -24.97 1.43 5.15
N TYR A 344 -23.99 0.98 4.36
CA TYR A 344 -23.91 1.32 2.93
C TYR A 344 -24.97 0.59 2.08
N ASN A 345 -25.58 -0.48 2.62
CA ASN A 345 -26.70 -1.19 1.96
C ASN A 345 -27.98 -0.34 1.87
N ASN A 346 -28.12 0.69 2.73
CA ASN A 346 -29.27 1.60 2.74
C ASN A 346 -29.08 2.83 1.85
N CYS A 347 -28.07 2.87 1.00
CA CYS A 347 -27.96 3.87 -0.03
C CYS A 347 -29.14 3.69 -1.01
N GLN A 348 -30.28 4.29 -0.66
CA GLN A 348 -31.43 4.35 -1.54
C GLN A 348 -31.01 5.04 -2.84
N LYS A 349 -31.22 4.38 -3.99
CA LYS A 349 -31.12 5.06 -5.28
C LYS A 349 -31.99 6.30 -5.22
N LYS A 350 -31.37 7.48 -5.12
CA LYS A 350 -32.07 8.71 -5.44
C LYS A 350 -32.67 8.53 -6.82
N GLN A 351 -33.96 8.88 -6.99
CA GLN A 351 -34.58 8.89 -8.32
C GLN A 351 -33.64 9.60 -9.28
N ARG A 352 -33.36 8.97 -10.41
CA ARG A 352 -32.48 9.53 -11.45
C ARG A 352 -33.01 10.90 -11.84
N THR A 353 -32.30 11.95 -11.47
CA THR A 353 -32.58 13.35 -11.82
C THR A 353 -31.61 13.86 -12.88
N PHE A 354 -30.72 13.00 -13.40
CA PHE A 354 -29.68 13.39 -14.35
C PHE A 354 -30.07 13.10 -15.77
N GLU A 355 -29.87 14.07 -16.65
CA GLU A 355 -30.08 13.91 -18.10
C GLU A 355 -29.14 12.86 -18.71
N LYS A 356 -27.92 12.68 -18.16
CA LYS A 356 -26.93 11.70 -18.62
C LYS A 356 -26.55 10.74 -17.51
N THR A 357 -26.31 9.47 -17.87
CA THR A 357 -25.77 8.46 -16.97
C THR A 357 -24.36 8.86 -16.51
N LYS A 358 -24.14 8.90 -15.19
CA LYS A 358 -22.86 9.23 -14.57
C LYS A 358 -22.03 7.99 -14.30
N ILE A 359 -20.80 7.97 -14.77
CA ILE A 359 -19.85 6.89 -14.56
C ILE A 359 -18.60 7.42 -13.86
N MET A 360 -18.28 6.84 -12.71
CA MET A 360 -17.10 7.20 -11.93
C MET A 360 -15.95 6.22 -12.20
N LEU A 361 -14.85 6.73 -12.73
CA LEU A 361 -13.58 6.00 -12.82
C LEU A 361 -12.76 6.23 -11.56
N ILE A 362 -12.38 5.15 -10.88
CA ILE A 362 -11.51 5.21 -9.70
C ILE A 362 -10.06 5.21 -10.13
N GLY A 363 -9.36 6.30 -9.79
CA GLY A 363 -7.96 6.48 -10.13
C GLY A 363 -7.03 5.52 -9.37
N PHE A 364 -6.03 5.01 -10.06
CA PHE A 364 -5.01 4.14 -9.48
C PHE A 364 -4.13 4.89 -8.46
N PRO A 365 -3.82 4.29 -7.29
CA PRO A 365 -3.00 4.93 -6.25
C PRO A 365 -1.50 4.85 -6.61
N ALA A 366 -1.11 5.49 -7.70
CA ALA A 366 0.28 5.50 -8.14
C ALA A 366 0.97 6.78 -7.71
N ASN A 367 1.93 6.66 -6.82
CA ASN A 367 2.98 7.64 -6.62
C ASN A 367 4.18 7.19 -7.45
N THR A 368 4.97 8.13 -7.95
CA THR A 368 6.23 7.82 -8.66
C THR A 368 7.16 6.92 -7.85
N ASN A 369 7.02 6.91 -6.53
CA ASN A 369 7.79 6.09 -5.60
C ASN A 369 7.16 4.71 -5.29
N ARG A 370 5.97 4.42 -5.80
CA ARG A 370 5.30 3.12 -5.63
C ARG A 370 5.40 2.34 -6.93
N LEU A 371 6.33 1.41 -6.99
CA LEU A 371 6.23 0.29 -7.91
C LEU A 371 5.25 -0.71 -7.29
N THR A 372 4.32 -1.19 -8.07
CA THR A 372 3.34 -2.16 -7.58
C THR A 372 3.94 -3.56 -7.59
N ASP A 373 3.40 -4.44 -6.74
CA ASP A 373 3.83 -5.83 -6.58
C ASP A 373 3.54 -6.69 -7.80
N THR A 374 2.60 -6.26 -8.61
CA THR A 374 2.25 -6.92 -9.84
C THR A 374 3.23 -6.46 -10.89
N ALA A 375 4.00 -7.37 -11.33
CA ALA A 375 5.01 -7.29 -12.33
C ALA A 375 4.61 -6.40 -13.50
N GLY A 376 5.33 -5.31 -13.71
CA GLY A 376 5.07 -4.40 -14.82
C GLY A 376 3.85 -3.50 -14.68
N ASP A 377 3.05 -3.63 -13.61
CA ASP A 377 1.93 -2.74 -13.34
C ASP A 377 2.43 -1.36 -12.86
N PHE A 378 3.14 -0.72 -13.74
CA PHE A 378 3.78 0.56 -13.50
C PHE A 378 2.77 1.70 -13.63
N SER A 379 2.95 2.78 -12.85
CA SER A 379 1.99 3.90 -12.81
C SER A 379 1.63 4.47 -14.19
N LEU A 380 2.58 4.47 -15.14
CA LEU A 380 2.37 4.98 -16.48
C LEU A 380 1.44 4.08 -17.31
N PHE A 381 1.45 2.75 -17.10
CA PHE A 381 0.48 1.85 -17.73
C PHE A 381 -0.94 2.16 -17.30
N LYS A 382 -1.13 2.49 -16.02
CA LYS A 382 -2.43 2.87 -15.48
C LYS A 382 -2.90 4.21 -15.99
N ILE A 383 -2.01 5.18 -16.16
CA ILE A 383 -2.36 6.49 -16.76
C ILE A 383 -2.84 6.31 -18.19
N ASP A 384 -2.11 5.53 -19.00
CA ASP A 384 -2.51 5.18 -20.36
C ASP A 384 -3.88 4.49 -20.40
N LEU A 385 -4.08 3.51 -19.53
CA LEU A 385 -5.33 2.77 -19.42
C LEU A 385 -6.50 3.69 -19.03
N GLU A 386 -6.33 4.48 -17.96
CA GLU A 386 -7.35 5.42 -17.47
C GLU A 386 -7.71 6.45 -18.56
N TYR A 387 -6.73 6.98 -19.27
CA TYR A 387 -6.95 7.90 -20.40
C TYR A 387 -7.85 7.27 -21.47
N ARG A 388 -7.54 6.06 -21.92
CA ARG A 388 -8.32 5.37 -22.96
C ARG A 388 -9.73 4.99 -22.49
N ILE A 389 -9.91 4.65 -21.20
CA ILE A 389 -11.22 4.43 -20.59
C ILE A 389 -12.03 5.72 -20.61
N ILE A 390 -11.45 6.84 -20.19
CA ILE A 390 -12.11 8.16 -20.20
C ILE A 390 -12.59 8.49 -21.62
N LEU A 391 -11.72 8.40 -22.62
CA LEU A 391 -12.07 8.69 -24.01
C LEU A 391 -13.19 7.79 -24.50
N LYS A 392 -13.15 6.48 -24.18
CA LYS A 392 -14.21 5.54 -24.59
C LYS A 392 -15.54 5.88 -23.93
N LEU A 393 -15.57 6.18 -22.63
CA LEU A 393 -16.80 6.57 -21.94
C LEU A 393 -17.39 7.88 -22.49
N LYS A 394 -16.55 8.87 -22.78
CA LYS A 394 -16.97 10.12 -23.43
C LYS A 394 -17.54 9.89 -24.82
N SER A 395 -16.92 9.04 -25.64
CA SER A 395 -17.41 8.70 -26.99
C SER A 395 -18.76 7.98 -26.96
N LEU A 396 -19.10 7.32 -25.87
CA LEU A 396 -20.41 6.68 -25.63
C LEU A 396 -21.47 7.64 -25.07
N GLY A 397 -21.12 8.91 -24.85
CA GLY A 397 -22.03 9.96 -24.38
C GLY A 397 -22.30 9.98 -22.88
N TYR A 398 -21.54 9.24 -22.06
CA TYR A 398 -21.66 9.26 -20.60
C TYR A 398 -21.09 10.53 -19.98
N PHE A 399 -21.61 10.90 -18.80
CA PHE A 399 -21.00 11.90 -17.94
C PHE A 399 -19.88 11.22 -17.13
N VAL A 400 -18.64 11.59 -17.36
CA VAL A 400 -17.47 10.92 -16.79
C VAL A 400 -16.95 11.68 -15.57
N GLN A 401 -17.00 10.99 -14.42
CA GLN A 401 -16.39 11.44 -13.18
C GLN A 401 -15.05 10.73 -12.99
N TYR A 402 -14.02 11.46 -12.57
CA TYR A 402 -12.73 10.88 -12.18
C TYR A 402 -12.51 11.08 -10.69
N LYS A 403 -12.46 9.98 -9.93
CA LYS A 403 -12.18 9.99 -8.50
C LYS A 403 -10.69 9.76 -8.27
N ALA A 404 -9.96 10.85 -8.05
CA ALA A 404 -8.54 10.76 -7.77
C ALA A 404 -8.26 10.07 -6.42
N HIS A 405 -7.20 9.26 -6.39
CA HIS A 405 -6.71 8.71 -5.12
C HIS A 405 -6.08 9.84 -4.27
N PRO A 406 -6.32 9.91 -2.95
CA PRO A 406 -5.79 10.98 -2.10
C PRO A 406 -4.27 11.15 -2.19
N ASP A 407 -3.53 10.05 -2.27
CA ASP A 407 -2.06 10.06 -2.38
C ASP A 407 -1.55 10.50 -3.76
N ARG A 408 -2.44 10.75 -4.71
CA ARG A 408 -2.13 11.02 -6.10
C ARG A 408 -2.61 12.39 -6.59
N LEU A 409 -3.24 13.17 -5.72
CA LEU A 409 -3.85 14.45 -6.10
C LEU A 409 -2.86 15.38 -6.79
N ASP A 410 -1.66 15.51 -6.22
CA ASP A 410 -0.62 16.40 -6.75
C ASP A 410 -0.01 15.87 -8.07
N GLU A 411 0.07 14.54 -8.22
CA GLU A 411 0.66 13.90 -9.40
C GLU A 411 -0.26 13.96 -10.61
N ILE A 412 -1.57 13.69 -10.41
CA ILE A 412 -2.53 13.56 -11.50
C ILE A 412 -3.21 14.89 -11.85
N SER A 413 -3.08 15.92 -11.00
CA SER A 413 -3.63 17.24 -11.26
C SER A 413 -3.13 17.80 -12.59
N GLY A 414 -4.05 18.32 -13.42
CA GLY A 414 -3.76 18.85 -14.74
C GLY A 414 -3.63 17.81 -15.86
N ILE A 415 -3.67 16.50 -15.57
CA ILE A 415 -3.63 15.45 -16.60
C ILE A 415 -5.03 15.12 -17.11
N PHE A 416 -5.98 14.80 -16.21
CA PHE A 416 -7.32 14.39 -16.58
C PHE A 416 -8.40 15.46 -16.39
N ASN A 417 -8.11 16.55 -15.68
CA ASN A 417 -9.09 17.57 -15.30
C ASN A 417 -9.86 18.14 -16.51
N GLN A 418 -9.20 18.31 -17.67
CA GLN A 418 -9.82 18.82 -18.88
C GLN A 418 -10.54 17.76 -19.72
N LEU A 419 -10.33 16.48 -19.42
CA LEU A 419 -10.88 15.36 -20.17
C LEU A 419 -12.19 14.84 -19.59
N VAL A 420 -12.38 15.00 -18.29
CA VAL A 420 -13.56 14.51 -17.57
C VAL A 420 -14.57 15.62 -17.33
N ASP A 421 -15.83 15.25 -17.10
CA ASP A 421 -16.88 16.22 -16.81
C ASP A 421 -16.81 16.69 -15.34
N GLU A 422 -16.29 15.82 -14.45
CA GLU A 422 -16.13 16.13 -13.03
C GLU A 422 -14.89 15.46 -12.45
N TYR A 423 -14.01 16.24 -11.80
CA TYR A 423 -12.84 15.75 -11.08
C TYR A 423 -13.12 15.78 -9.57
N ILE A 424 -13.07 14.61 -8.91
CA ILE A 424 -13.48 14.45 -7.52
C ILE A 424 -12.26 14.19 -6.63
N SER A 425 -12.02 15.11 -5.68
CA SER A 425 -11.00 14.98 -4.62
C SER A 425 -11.59 14.59 -3.25
N GLU A 426 -12.90 14.71 -3.08
CA GLU A 426 -13.60 14.37 -1.84
C GLU A 426 -13.44 12.89 -1.45
N ARG A 427 -13.74 12.57 -0.19
CA ARG A 427 -13.76 11.18 0.27
C ARG A 427 -14.78 10.37 -0.50
N PHE A 428 -14.41 9.15 -0.88
CA PHE A 428 -15.25 8.27 -1.70
C PHE A 428 -16.60 7.97 -1.05
N GLU A 429 -16.61 7.79 0.26
CA GLU A 429 -17.81 7.48 1.05
C GLU A 429 -18.89 8.56 0.94
N ASN A 430 -18.48 9.81 0.70
CA ASN A 430 -19.39 10.94 0.54
C ASN A 430 -20.00 11.03 -0.87
N VAL A 431 -19.32 10.46 -1.86
CA VAL A 431 -19.65 10.66 -3.28
C VAL A 431 -20.14 9.41 -4.01
N ILE A 432 -20.04 8.24 -3.38
CA ILE A 432 -20.43 6.95 -3.98
C ILE A 432 -21.86 6.95 -4.53
N ASN A 433 -22.77 7.71 -3.90
CA ASN A 433 -24.18 7.80 -4.32
C ASN A 433 -24.42 8.81 -5.44
N ASN A 434 -23.40 9.55 -5.87
CA ASN A 434 -23.49 10.57 -6.91
C ASN A 434 -23.16 10.01 -8.30
N THR A 435 -23.09 8.69 -8.45
CA THR A 435 -22.78 7.99 -9.70
C THR A 435 -23.76 6.84 -9.96
N ASP A 436 -23.93 6.47 -11.20
CA ASP A 436 -24.79 5.33 -11.62
C ASP A 436 -23.98 4.03 -11.76
N LEU A 437 -22.67 4.11 -12.01
CA LEU A 437 -21.76 2.98 -12.18
C LEU A 437 -20.33 3.38 -11.81
N ILE A 438 -19.58 2.42 -11.28
CA ILE A 438 -18.17 2.62 -10.89
C ILE A 438 -17.28 1.68 -11.71
N VAL A 439 -16.22 2.25 -12.27
CA VAL A 439 -15.20 1.53 -13.04
C VAL A 439 -13.91 1.47 -12.23
N PHE A 440 -13.32 0.28 -12.11
CA PHE A 440 -12.04 0.04 -11.48
C PHE A 440 -11.02 -0.50 -12.49
N THR A 441 -9.78 -0.09 -12.32
CA THR A 441 -8.60 -0.64 -13.02
C THR A 441 -7.74 -1.53 -12.11
N HIS A 442 -8.07 -1.61 -10.81
CA HIS A 442 -7.35 -2.38 -9.80
C HIS A 442 -8.24 -2.70 -8.61
N ALA A 443 -7.97 -3.81 -7.93
CA ALA A 443 -8.76 -4.28 -6.79
C ALA A 443 -8.11 -3.99 -5.42
N ALA A 444 -6.82 -3.68 -5.37
CA ALA A 444 -6.06 -3.46 -4.13
C ALA A 444 -6.34 -2.08 -3.52
N THR A 445 -7.61 -1.76 -3.29
CA THR A 445 -8.02 -0.46 -2.70
C THR A 445 -9.20 -0.62 -1.75
N THR A 446 -9.19 0.15 -0.68
CA THR A 446 -10.31 0.27 0.27
C THR A 446 -11.61 0.66 -0.44
N THR A 447 -11.53 1.52 -1.45
CA THR A 447 -12.66 1.98 -2.28
C THR A 447 -13.37 0.81 -2.96
N PHE A 448 -12.61 -0.19 -3.45
CA PHE A 448 -13.18 -1.39 -4.05
C PHE A 448 -14.00 -2.20 -3.03
N GLY A 449 -13.46 -2.39 -1.83
CA GLY A 449 -14.18 -3.03 -0.73
C GLY A 449 -15.48 -2.33 -0.38
N TYR A 450 -15.47 -1.00 -0.21
CA TYR A 450 -16.70 -0.23 0.01
C TYR A 450 -17.72 -0.40 -1.12
N THR A 451 -17.24 -0.40 -2.38
CA THR A 451 -18.14 -0.54 -3.52
C THR A 451 -18.76 -1.93 -3.60
N LEU A 452 -18.02 -2.98 -3.26
CA LEU A 452 -18.53 -4.35 -3.17
C LEU A 452 -19.66 -4.46 -2.14
N ALA A 453 -19.56 -3.73 -1.02
CA ALA A 453 -20.58 -3.66 0.03
C ALA A 453 -21.81 -2.83 -0.35
N SER A 454 -21.75 -2.05 -1.42
CA SER A 454 -22.84 -1.20 -1.90
C SER A 454 -23.67 -1.89 -2.97
N ASN A 455 -24.81 -1.26 -3.34
CA ASN A 455 -25.63 -1.68 -4.48
C ASN A 455 -25.18 -1.06 -5.81
N GLN A 456 -24.06 -0.33 -5.85
CA GLN A 456 -23.56 0.30 -7.07
C GLN A 456 -23.06 -0.76 -8.06
N PRO A 457 -23.42 -0.65 -9.35
CA PRO A 457 -22.86 -1.48 -10.40
C PRO A 457 -21.33 -1.29 -10.50
N ILE A 458 -20.61 -2.38 -10.76
CA ILE A 458 -19.14 -2.36 -10.86
C ILE A 458 -18.71 -2.98 -12.17
N VAL A 459 -17.85 -2.27 -12.90
CA VAL A 459 -17.06 -2.82 -14.01
C VAL A 459 -15.59 -2.78 -13.63
N MET A 460 -14.87 -3.87 -13.82
CA MET A 460 -13.44 -4.01 -13.50
C MET A 460 -12.64 -4.39 -14.74
N ILE A 461 -11.60 -3.64 -15.04
CA ILE A 461 -10.59 -4.07 -16.01
C ILE A 461 -9.71 -5.12 -15.32
N ASN A 462 -9.87 -6.36 -15.73
CA ASN A 462 -9.18 -7.51 -15.13
C ASN A 462 -7.95 -7.89 -15.95
N VAL A 463 -6.78 -7.40 -15.55
CA VAL A 463 -5.52 -7.72 -16.22
C VAL A 463 -5.17 -9.19 -15.96
N LYS A 464 -4.82 -9.92 -17.02
CA LYS A 464 -4.38 -11.32 -16.92
C LYS A 464 -3.15 -11.41 -16.02
N GLY A 465 -3.16 -12.35 -15.09
CA GLY A 465 -2.09 -12.53 -14.12
C GLY A 465 -2.32 -11.82 -12.77
N ASN A 466 -3.46 -11.09 -12.60
CA ASN A 466 -3.85 -10.65 -11.27
C ASN A 466 -3.98 -11.85 -10.32
N PRO A 467 -3.32 -11.82 -9.15
CA PRO A 467 -3.30 -12.95 -8.22
C PRO A 467 -4.58 -12.99 -7.38
N TRP A 468 -5.72 -13.31 -8.00
CA TRP A 468 -6.99 -13.41 -7.30
C TRP A 468 -6.98 -14.52 -6.25
N ASN A 469 -7.64 -14.26 -5.13
CA ASN A 469 -7.91 -15.29 -4.12
C ASN A 469 -9.00 -16.23 -4.62
N GLU A 470 -8.66 -17.51 -4.76
CA GLU A 470 -9.56 -18.53 -5.28
C GLU A 470 -10.86 -18.67 -4.46
N LEU A 471 -10.79 -18.49 -3.12
CA LEU A 471 -11.96 -18.56 -2.24
C LEU A 471 -13.02 -17.49 -2.56
N THR A 472 -12.62 -16.37 -3.12
CA THR A 472 -13.50 -15.23 -3.35
C THR A 472 -13.80 -14.96 -4.81
N TYR A 473 -13.02 -15.53 -5.74
CA TYR A 473 -13.08 -15.18 -7.15
C TYR A 473 -14.45 -15.47 -7.79
N ASP A 474 -15.03 -16.65 -7.52
CA ASP A 474 -16.36 -17.01 -8.06
C ASP A 474 -17.48 -16.07 -7.57
N ALA A 475 -17.45 -15.71 -6.30
CA ALA A 475 -18.41 -14.75 -5.74
C ALA A 475 -18.18 -13.34 -6.32
N LEU A 476 -16.93 -12.98 -6.54
CA LEU A 476 -16.54 -11.70 -7.11
C LEU A 476 -17.03 -11.56 -8.56
N THR A 477 -16.87 -12.59 -9.40
CA THR A 477 -17.30 -12.56 -10.80
C THR A 477 -18.83 -12.50 -10.96
N LYS A 478 -19.59 -12.94 -9.95
CA LYS A 478 -21.05 -12.75 -9.90
C LYS A 478 -21.45 -11.33 -9.52
N ARG A 479 -20.58 -10.60 -8.81
CA ARG A 479 -20.84 -9.24 -8.30
C ARG A 479 -20.31 -8.15 -9.23
N VAL A 480 -19.23 -8.44 -9.95
CA VAL A 480 -18.44 -7.49 -10.73
C VAL A 480 -18.40 -7.90 -12.19
N HIS A 481 -18.71 -6.99 -13.09
CA HIS A 481 -18.55 -7.23 -14.54
C HIS A 481 -17.08 -7.11 -14.90
N MET A 482 -16.42 -8.25 -15.09
CA MET A 482 -15.02 -8.32 -15.47
C MET A 482 -14.84 -8.06 -16.97
N VAL A 483 -13.92 -7.18 -17.32
CA VAL A 483 -13.44 -6.94 -18.68
C VAL A 483 -12.01 -7.45 -18.76
N PRO A 484 -11.76 -8.55 -19.50
CA PRO A 484 -10.42 -9.10 -19.64
C PRO A 484 -9.48 -8.07 -20.28
N ALA A 485 -8.26 -8.01 -19.76
CA ALA A 485 -7.19 -7.20 -20.30
C ALA A 485 -5.86 -7.97 -20.22
N ILE A 486 -4.91 -7.61 -21.08
CA ILE A 486 -3.57 -8.20 -21.10
C ILE A 486 -2.54 -7.08 -21.12
N LEU A 487 -1.39 -7.29 -20.49
CA LEU A 487 -0.22 -6.43 -20.67
C LEU A 487 0.52 -6.93 -21.93
N ASN A 488 0.45 -6.14 -23.01
CA ASN A 488 1.02 -6.51 -24.30
C ASN A 488 2.50 -6.11 -24.34
N ASN A 489 3.40 -7.09 -24.31
CA ASN A 489 4.87 -6.96 -24.49
C ASN A 489 5.51 -5.81 -23.68
N GLY A 490 5.04 -5.53 -22.48
CA GLY A 490 5.56 -4.41 -21.68
C GLY A 490 5.26 -3.02 -22.22
N ILE A 491 4.36 -2.92 -23.19
CA ILE A 491 4.06 -1.64 -23.85
C ILE A 491 2.79 -1.02 -23.29
N ARG A 492 1.71 -1.81 -23.14
CA ARG A 492 0.38 -1.27 -22.84
C ARG A 492 -0.55 -2.33 -22.28
N ILE A 493 -1.44 -1.94 -21.35
CA ILE A 493 -2.56 -2.79 -20.95
C ILE A 493 -3.65 -2.69 -22.02
N GLU A 494 -3.88 -3.76 -22.76
CA GLU A 494 -4.89 -3.82 -23.82
C GLU A 494 -6.15 -4.51 -23.35
N PHE A 495 -7.30 -3.95 -23.74
CA PHE A 495 -8.64 -4.51 -23.53
C PHE A 495 -9.53 -4.25 -24.73
N ASP A 496 -10.51 -5.12 -24.94
CA ASP A 496 -11.51 -4.91 -26.00
C ASP A 496 -12.49 -3.79 -25.61
N GLN A 497 -12.37 -2.66 -26.32
CA GLN A 497 -13.20 -1.48 -26.08
C GLN A 497 -14.68 -1.69 -26.40
N ASN A 498 -15.04 -2.61 -27.29
CA ASN A 498 -16.43 -2.89 -27.62
C ASN A 498 -17.05 -3.80 -26.55
N TYR A 499 -16.32 -4.80 -26.10
CA TYR A 499 -16.71 -5.63 -24.97
C TYR A 499 -16.84 -4.80 -23.68
N PHE A 500 -15.93 -3.87 -23.44
CA PHE A 500 -16.04 -2.91 -22.33
C PHE A 500 -17.34 -2.10 -22.42
N ALA A 501 -17.65 -1.54 -23.61
CA ALA A 501 -18.87 -0.78 -23.82
C ALA A 501 -20.15 -1.64 -23.60
N GLU A 502 -20.12 -2.90 -24.00
CA GLU A 502 -21.19 -3.87 -23.71
C GLU A 502 -21.35 -4.09 -22.21
N LYS A 503 -20.25 -4.35 -21.49
CA LYS A 503 -20.28 -4.58 -20.04
C LYS A 503 -20.78 -3.36 -19.27
N ILE A 504 -20.44 -2.14 -19.70
CA ILE A 504 -21.00 -0.90 -19.14
C ILE A 504 -22.55 -0.89 -19.29
N LYS A 505 -23.07 -1.16 -20.50
CA LYS A 505 -24.52 -1.19 -20.75
C LYS A 505 -25.23 -2.26 -19.90
N VAL A 506 -24.66 -3.46 -19.83
CA VAL A 506 -25.20 -4.56 -19.01
C VAL A 506 -25.20 -4.17 -17.54
N ALA A 507 -24.10 -3.61 -17.03
CA ALA A 507 -23.96 -3.23 -15.64
C ALA A 507 -24.99 -2.16 -15.22
N ILE A 508 -25.19 -1.12 -16.02
CA ILE A 508 -26.17 -0.05 -15.74
C ILE A 508 -27.61 -0.61 -15.62
N ASN A 509 -27.95 -1.61 -16.43
CA ASN A 509 -29.29 -2.19 -16.48
C ASN A 509 -29.50 -3.33 -15.47
N SER A 510 -28.45 -3.80 -14.83
CA SER A 510 -28.52 -4.89 -13.85
C SER A 510 -29.00 -4.42 -12.49
N LYS A 511 -29.81 -5.23 -11.82
CA LYS A 511 -30.17 -5.04 -10.41
C LYS A 511 -29.20 -5.84 -9.55
N TYR A 512 -28.34 -5.16 -8.82
CA TYR A 512 -27.41 -5.83 -7.91
C TYR A 512 -28.00 -5.95 -6.52
N LYS A 513 -27.85 -7.14 -5.94
CA LYS A 513 -28.05 -7.35 -4.51
C LYS A 513 -26.67 -7.60 -3.88
N TYR A 514 -26.52 -7.14 -2.68
CA TYR A 514 -25.39 -7.46 -1.83
C TYR A 514 -25.12 -8.98 -1.81
N VAL A 515 -23.86 -9.37 -1.97
CA VAL A 515 -23.43 -10.77 -1.91
C VAL A 515 -22.69 -10.98 -0.58
N ALA A 516 -23.39 -11.57 0.38
CA ALA A 516 -22.88 -11.81 1.75
C ALA A 516 -21.56 -12.62 1.78
N ASN A 517 -21.30 -13.44 0.75
CA ASN A 517 -20.15 -14.36 0.72
C ASN A 517 -18.82 -13.69 0.32
N LEU A 518 -18.81 -12.39 0.02
CA LEU A 518 -17.56 -11.67 -0.27
C LEU A 518 -16.87 -11.14 0.99
N GLY A 519 -17.48 -11.31 2.15
CA GLY A 519 -16.91 -10.83 3.42
C GLY A 519 -16.95 -9.32 3.58
N VAL A 520 -17.86 -8.67 2.88
CA VAL A 520 -18.02 -7.21 2.90
C VAL A 520 -19.19 -6.83 3.80
#